data_bc64c25c248ca9eeea3ceff2ed1deed7
#
_entry.id   bc64c25c248ca9eeea3ceff2ed1deed7
#
_cell.length_a   1.000
_cell.length_b   1.000
_cell.length_c   1.000
_cell.angle_alpha   90.00
_cell.angle_beta   90.00
_cell.angle_gamma   90.00
#
_symmetry.space_group_name_H-M   'P 1'
#
loop_
_entity.id
_entity.type
_entity.pdbx_description
1 polymer ?
#
loop_
_entity_poly.entity_id
_entity_poly.type
_entity_poly.pdbx_seq_one_letter_code
_entity_poly.pdbx_strand_id
1 'polypeptide(L)'
;MMVAETVAPKKDSYIIDVCAAPGGKSVHLAEKLGGTGMVEARDLTEYKTDLIRQNIARHQLSNMRAVQMDATVLDEASIGKADVVIADLPCSGLGVMRKKTDIKYKMTLQTEQELVSLQRKMLETVCQYVKVGGTLLYSTCTMDKMENEDNVTWFLKQHPQFELVKMQQIFPQETYG
;
A
#
# COMPACT_ATOMS: atom_id res chain seq x y z
N MET A 1 -1.15 13.96 -2.13
CA MET A 1 -0.39 12.68 -2.21
C MET A 1 -1.15 11.76 -3.16
N MET A 2 -0.49 11.24 -4.20
CA MET A 2 -1.15 10.63 -5.37
C MET A 2 -2.02 9.40 -5.07
N VAL A 3 -1.64 8.55 -4.11
CA VAL A 3 -2.42 7.36 -3.72
C VAL A 3 -3.88 7.72 -3.41
N ALA A 4 -4.12 8.69 -2.54
CA ALA A 4 -5.47 9.09 -2.17
C ALA A 4 -6.25 9.77 -3.30
N GLU A 5 -5.55 10.44 -4.24
CA GLU A 5 -6.18 10.99 -5.44
C GLU A 5 -6.57 9.88 -6.44
N THR A 6 -5.69 8.89 -6.60
CA THR A 6 -5.94 7.76 -7.52
C THR A 6 -7.11 6.91 -7.05
N VAL A 7 -7.17 6.62 -5.75
CA VAL A 7 -8.26 5.82 -5.15
C VAL A 7 -9.58 6.57 -5.11
N ALA A 8 -9.55 7.90 -4.88
CA ALA A 8 -10.72 8.75 -4.74
C ALA A 8 -11.83 8.09 -3.89
N PRO A 9 -11.57 7.78 -2.61
CA PRO A 9 -12.47 6.97 -1.80
C PRO A 9 -13.83 7.67 -1.64
N LYS A 10 -14.90 6.87 -1.65
CA LYS A 10 -16.26 7.37 -1.39
C LYS A 10 -16.44 7.58 0.11
N LYS A 11 -17.39 8.44 0.48
CA LYS A 11 -17.82 8.57 1.88
C LYS A 11 -18.21 7.18 2.42
N ASP A 12 -18.00 7.00 3.71
CA ASP A 12 -18.31 5.77 4.45
C ASP A 12 -17.48 4.53 4.01
N SER A 13 -16.46 4.70 3.13
CA SER A 13 -15.59 3.59 2.73
C SER A 13 -14.82 3.02 3.90
N TYR A 14 -14.67 1.69 3.93
CA TYR A 14 -13.72 1.00 4.76
C TYR A 14 -12.45 0.70 3.96
N ILE A 15 -11.33 1.25 4.42
CA ILE A 15 -10.03 1.18 3.76
C ILE A 15 -9.03 0.42 4.64
N ILE A 16 -8.31 -0.52 4.07
CA ILE A 16 -7.19 -1.20 4.73
C ILE A 16 -5.89 -0.81 4.01
N ASP A 17 -4.94 -0.21 4.74
CA ASP A 17 -3.58 0.07 4.27
C ASP A 17 -2.63 -0.92 4.97
N VAL A 18 -2.03 -1.84 4.21
CA VAL A 18 -1.37 -3.03 4.79
C VAL A 18 0.11 -2.83 5.15
N CYS A 19 0.75 -1.75 4.67
CA CYS A 19 2.12 -1.37 4.98
C CYS A 19 2.19 0.14 5.21
N ALA A 20 1.42 0.63 6.18
CA ALA A 20 1.02 2.03 6.29
C ALA A 20 2.11 2.96 6.84
N ALA A 21 3.05 2.45 7.65
CA ALA A 21 3.98 3.32 8.38
C ALA A 21 4.82 4.24 7.46
N PRO A 22 5.01 5.47 7.87
CA PRO A 22 4.61 6.14 9.13
C PRO A 22 3.14 6.61 9.17
N GLY A 23 2.32 6.36 8.15
CA GLY A 23 0.88 6.63 8.14
C GLY A 23 0.44 7.79 7.26
N GLY A 24 1.34 8.46 6.54
CA GLY A 24 0.98 9.66 5.76
C GLY A 24 -0.04 9.44 4.64
N LYS A 25 -0.03 8.26 3.98
CA LYS A 25 -1.03 7.91 2.97
C LYS A 25 -2.39 7.66 3.61
N SER A 26 -2.40 6.89 4.70
CA SER A 26 -3.60 6.57 5.48
C SER A 26 -4.25 7.82 6.09
N VAL A 27 -3.43 8.75 6.63
CA VAL A 27 -3.91 10.06 7.13
C VAL A 27 -4.63 10.83 6.03
N HIS A 28 -4.01 10.98 4.85
CA HIS A 28 -4.63 11.68 3.73
C HIS A 28 -5.94 11.02 3.26
N LEU A 29 -6.02 9.68 3.30
CA LEU A 29 -7.26 8.96 3.01
C LEU A 29 -8.33 9.23 4.06
N ALA A 30 -7.99 9.22 5.36
CA ALA A 30 -8.92 9.51 6.44
C ALA A 30 -9.46 10.94 6.39
N GLU A 31 -8.59 11.92 6.05
CA GLU A 31 -8.99 13.31 5.81
C GLU A 31 -9.96 13.44 4.63
N LYS A 32 -9.71 12.73 3.51
CA LYS A 32 -10.61 12.71 2.35
C LYS A 32 -11.98 12.11 2.66
N LEU A 33 -12.06 11.16 3.56
CA LEU A 33 -13.33 10.60 4.04
C LEU A 33 -14.15 11.61 4.88
N GLY A 34 -13.52 12.71 5.34
CA GLY A 34 -14.21 13.80 6.04
C GLY A 34 -14.89 13.37 7.34
N GLY A 35 -14.26 12.47 8.09
CA GLY A 35 -14.78 11.93 9.36
C GLY A 35 -15.79 10.80 9.21
N THR A 36 -16.10 10.37 7.97
CA THR A 36 -16.94 9.20 7.68
C THR A 36 -16.08 7.97 7.39
N GLY A 37 -16.68 6.79 7.39
CA GLY A 37 -15.95 5.54 7.09
C GLY A 37 -14.85 5.23 8.10
N MET A 38 -13.88 4.40 7.69
CA MET A 38 -12.77 3.98 8.54
C MET A 38 -11.53 3.66 7.72
N VAL A 39 -10.37 4.14 8.15
CA VAL A 39 -9.06 3.70 7.63
C VAL A 39 -8.37 2.85 8.68
N GLU A 40 -8.12 1.59 8.36
CA GLU A 40 -7.31 0.69 9.16
C GLU A 40 -5.90 0.64 8.59
N ALA A 41 -4.98 1.30 9.30
CA ALA A 41 -3.57 1.37 8.93
C ALA A 41 -2.79 0.28 9.66
N ARG A 42 -2.28 -0.69 8.90
CA ARG A 42 -1.56 -1.87 9.40
C ARG A 42 -0.07 -1.76 9.12
N ASP A 43 0.75 -2.26 10.02
CA ASP A 43 2.17 -2.50 9.76
C ASP A 43 2.71 -3.64 10.63
N LEU A 44 3.87 -4.21 10.24
CA LEU A 44 4.42 -5.43 10.79
C LEU A 44 4.87 -5.28 12.26
N THR A 45 5.48 -4.14 12.64
CA THR A 45 6.12 -3.99 13.94
C THR A 45 5.42 -2.97 14.83
N GLU A 46 5.47 -3.18 16.14
CA GLU A 46 4.91 -2.25 17.13
C GLU A 46 5.50 -0.85 16.98
N TYR A 47 6.82 -0.73 16.78
CA TYR A 47 7.47 0.55 16.51
C TYR A 47 6.83 1.31 15.34
N LYS A 48 6.52 0.62 14.24
CA LYS A 48 5.88 1.23 13.06
C LYS A 48 4.43 1.60 13.32
N THR A 49 3.68 0.76 14.04
CA THR A 49 2.30 1.10 14.44
C THR A 49 2.26 2.26 15.42
N ASP A 50 3.26 2.43 16.27
CA ASP A 50 3.36 3.62 17.13
C ASP A 50 3.57 4.90 16.32
N LEU A 51 4.37 4.88 15.26
CA LEU A 51 4.47 6.03 14.34
C LEU A 51 3.12 6.39 13.71
N ILE A 52 2.32 5.39 13.35
CA ILE A 52 0.96 5.61 12.84
C ILE A 52 0.07 6.22 13.93
N ARG A 53 0.08 5.69 15.16
CA ARG A 53 -0.69 6.23 16.31
C ARG A 53 -0.34 7.69 16.59
N GLN A 54 0.95 8.04 16.55
CA GLN A 54 1.40 9.44 16.72
C GLN A 54 0.83 10.36 15.64
N ASN A 55 0.76 9.91 14.38
CA ASN A 55 0.18 10.68 13.30
C ASN A 55 -1.34 10.80 13.43
N ILE A 56 -2.05 9.73 13.83
CA ILE A 56 -3.49 9.79 14.15
C ILE A 56 -3.76 10.87 15.21
N ALA A 57 -3.01 10.84 16.31
CA ALA A 57 -3.15 11.81 17.39
C ALA A 57 -2.84 13.24 16.94
N ARG A 58 -1.75 13.43 16.16
CA ARG A 58 -1.36 14.76 15.62
C ARG A 58 -2.43 15.39 14.74
N HIS A 59 -3.08 14.58 13.90
CA HIS A 59 -4.14 15.02 12.98
C HIS A 59 -5.54 14.93 13.59
N GLN A 60 -5.67 14.50 14.85
CA GLN A 60 -6.95 14.38 15.58
C GLN A 60 -8.01 13.56 14.81
N LEU A 61 -7.57 12.46 14.15
CA LEU A 61 -8.44 11.63 13.33
C LEU A 61 -9.23 10.64 14.19
N SER A 62 -10.55 10.68 14.10
CA SER A 62 -11.46 9.73 14.76
C SER A 62 -11.82 8.52 13.87
N ASN A 63 -11.59 8.64 12.56
CA ASN A 63 -11.91 7.64 11.54
C ASN A 63 -10.67 6.89 11.03
N MET A 64 -9.65 6.75 11.87
CA MET A 64 -8.44 6.00 11.56
C MET A 64 -7.96 5.23 12.79
N ARG A 65 -7.50 4.00 12.59
CA ARG A 65 -6.87 3.18 13.63
C ARG A 65 -5.60 2.52 13.14
N ALA A 66 -4.65 2.30 14.06
CA ALA A 66 -3.41 1.57 13.80
C ALA A 66 -3.50 0.14 14.33
N VAL A 67 -3.09 -0.84 13.53
CA VAL A 67 -3.12 -2.25 13.88
C VAL A 67 -1.77 -2.87 13.55
N GLN A 68 -1.17 -3.60 14.50
CA GLN A 68 0.00 -4.41 14.20
C GLN A 68 -0.43 -5.69 13.51
N MET A 69 0.05 -5.91 12.28
CA MET A 69 -0.29 -7.09 11.48
C MET A 69 0.74 -7.37 10.41
N ASP A 70 1.04 -8.65 10.20
CA ASP A 70 1.87 -9.11 9.09
C ASP A 70 1.01 -9.27 7.81
N ALA A 71 1.32 -8.52 6.77
CA ALA A 71 0.60 -8.57 5.50
C ALA A 71 0.77 -9.91 4.73
N THR A 72 1.67 -10.79 5.18
CA THR A 72 1.84 -12.14 4.65
C THR A 72 0.95 -13.19 5.35
N VAL A 73 0.24 -12.80 6.41
CA VAL A 73 -0.63 -13.66 7.21
C VAL A 73 -2.08 -13.23 7.01
N LEU A 74 -2.94 -14.17 6.63
CA LEU A 74 -4.34 -13.88 6.35
C LEU A 74 -5.10 -13.54 7.63
N ASP A 75 -5.77 -12.41 7.63
CA ASP A 75 -6.77 -12.04 8.61
C ASP A 75 -8.16 -12.43 8.10
N GLU A 76 -8.65 -13.58 8.54
CA GLU A 76 -9.95 -14.09 8.13
C GLU A 76 -11.10 -13.12 8.43
N ALA A 77 -10.96 -12.32 9.50
CA ALA A 77 -11.96 -11.34 9.87
C ALA A 77 -12.10 -10.18 8.85
N SER A 78 -11.10 -9.96 8.01
CA SER A 78 -11.09 -8.89 7.00
C SER A 78 -11.53 -9.34 5.60
N ILE A 79 -11.67 -10.63 5.35
CA ILE A 79 -12.00 -11.17 4.01
C ILE A 79 -13.28 -10.51 3.46
N GLY A 80 -13.16 -9.94 2.25
CA GLY A 80 -14.27 -9.36 1.49
C GLY A 80 -14.91 -8.11 2.11
N LYS A 81 -14.23 -7.42 3.06
CA LYS A 81 -14.82 -6.28 3.78
C LYS A 81 -14.37 -4.91 3.29
N ALA A 82 -13.19 -4.79 2.73
CA ALA A 82 -12.63 -3.50 2.37
C ALA A 82 -13.17 -2.98 1.03
N ASP A 83 -13.65 -1.74 1.02
CA ASP A 83 -13.94 -1.00 -0.21
C ASP A 83 -12.67 -0.73 -1.00
N VAL A 84 -11.57 -0.48 -0.27
CA VAL A 84 -10.25 -0.21 -0.80
C VAL A 84 -9.19 -0.91 0.04
N VAL A 85 -8.27 -1.60 -0.63
CA VAL A 85 -7.03 -2.08 -0.02
C VAL A 85 -5.85 -1.35 -0.65
N ILE A 86 -5.00 -0.77 0.18
CA ILE A 86 -3.74 -0.13 -0.22
C ILE A 86 -2.60 -1.09 0.07
N ALA A 87 -1.90 -1.50 -0.96
CA ALA A 87 -0.72 -2.33 -0.93
C ALA A 87 0.51 -1.53 -1.41
N ASP A 88 0.94 -0.56 -0.55
CA ASP A 88 2.20 0.19 -0.75
C ASP A 88 3.35 -0.63 -0.15
N LEU A 89 3.78 -1.63 -0.88
CA LEU A 89 4.61 -2.70 -0.36
C LEU A 89 6.09 -2.32 -0.25
N PRO A 90 6.84 -2.96 0.68
CA PRO A 90 8.28 -2.81 0.74
C PRO A 90 8.89 -3.19 -0.62
N CYS A 91 9.81 -2.34 -1.11
CA CYS A 91 10.41 -2.46 -2.42
C CYS A 91 11.88 -2.05 -2.38
N SER A 92 12.63 -2.29 -3.46
CA SER A 92 14.05 -1.94 -3.59
C SER A 92 14.33 -0.44 -3.38
N GLY A 93 13.34 0.43 -3.60
CA GLY A 93 13.49 1.87 -3.43
C GLY A 93 14.38 2.54 -4.48
N LEU A 94 14.64 1.89 -5.62
CA LEU A 94 15.50 2.43 -6.69
C LEU A 94 15.00 3.77 -7.24
N GLY A 95 13.71 4.09 -7.08
CA GLY A 95 13.14 5.38 -7.48
C GLY A 95 13.49 6.54 -6.53
N VAL A 96 13.98 6.27 -5.31
CA VAL A 96 14.30 7.28 -4.30
C VAL A 96 15.80 7.34 -3.95
N MET A 97 16.67 6.83 -4.81
CA MET A 97 18.14 6.77 -4.60
C MET A 97 18.78 8.13 -4.29
N ARG A 98 18.22 9.26 -4.76
CA ARG A 98 18.71 10.59 -4.40
C ARG A 98 18.61 10.92 -2.91
N LYS A 99 17.72 10.24 -2.17
CA LYS A 99 17.49 10.42 -0.73
C LYS A 99 18.17 9.36 0.14
N LYS A 100 18.57 8.22 -0.45
CA LYS A 100 19.16 7.07 0.26
C LYS A 100 20.26 6.44 -0.60
N THR A 101 21.45 7.00 -0.55
CA THR A 101 22.63 6.57 -1.33
C THR A 101 23.09 5.13 -1.02
N ASP A 102 22.79 4.62 0.17
CA ASP A 102 23.20 3.29 0.63
C ASP A 102 22.48 2.12 -0.10
N ILE A 103 21.34 2.39 -0.76
CA ILE A 103 20.54 1.38 -1.47
C ILE A 103 21.33 0.79 -2.63
N LYS A 104 22.12 1.61 -3.34
CA LYS A 104 22.87 1.19 -4.53
C LYS A 104 23.91 0.08 -4.26
N TYR A 105 24.42 -0.02 -3.04
CA TYR A 105 25.49 -0.97 -2.67
C TYR A 105 24.97 -2.27 -2.04
N LYS A 106 23.67 -2.34 -1.70
CA LYS A 106 23.07 -3.49 -1.01
C LYS A 106 22.16 -4.33 -1.90
N MET A 107 21.83 -3.85 -3.11
CA MET A 107 20.96 -4.57 -4.04
C MET A 107 21.76 -5.60 -4.86
N THR A 108 21.43 -6.86 -4.68
CA THR A 108 21.88 -7.99 -5.53
C THR A 108 20.65 -8.56 -6.24
N LEU A 109 20.85 -9.30 -7.34
CA LEU A 109 19.77 -10.00 -8.04
C LEU A 109 18.99 -10.93 -7.10
N GLN A 110 19.67 -11.54 -6.13
CA GLN A 110 19.05 -12.41 -5.14
C GLN A 110 18.12 -11.61 -4.22
N THR A 111 18.57 -10.45 -3.73
CA THR A 111 17.75 -9.57 -2.85
C THR A 111 16.51 -9.05 -3.58
N GLU A 112 16.64 -8.75 -4.86
CA GLU A 112 15.55 -8.32 -5.73
C GLU A 112 14.49 -9.40 -5.94
N GLN A 113 14.91 -10.63 -6.19
CA GLN A 113 14.02 -11.80 -6.28
C GLN A 113 13.30 -12.11 -4.97
N GLU A 114 13.99 -11.96 -3.83
CA GLU A 114 13.39 -12.11 -2.50
C GLU A 114 12.31 -11.06 -2.24
N LEU A 115 12.54 -9.79 -2.64
CA LEU A 115 11.55 -8.73 -2.55
C LEU A 115 10.33 -9.00 -3.42
N VAL A 116 10.52 -9.39 -4.68
CA VAL A 116 9.43 -9.76 -5.58
C VAL A 116 8.61 -10.91 -5.01
N SER A 117 9.26 -11.94 -4.46
CA SER A 117 8.58 -13.08 -3.83
C SER A 117 7.76 -12.65 -2.61
N LEU A 118 8.31 -11.77 -1.77
CA LEU A 118 7.61 -11.20 -0.61
C LEU A 118 6.39 -10.38 -1.04
N GLN A 119 6.55 -9.50 -2.04
CA GLN A 119 5.46 -8.68 -2.58
C GLN A 119 4.32 -9.54 -3.13
N ARG A 120 4.65 -10.60 -3.87
CA ARG A 120 3.66 -11.56 -4.39
C ARG A 120 2.91 -12.26 -3.27
N LYS A 121 3.61 -12.75 -2.25
CA LYS A 121 2.99 -13.37 -1.07
C LYS A 121 2.04 -12.39 -0.36
N MET A 122 2.45 -11.14 -0.18
CA MET A 122 1.57 -10.11 0.38
C MET A 122 0.35 -9.88 -0.49
N LEU A 123 0.51 -9.72 -1.82
CA LEU A 123 -0.59 -9.50 -2.75
C LEU A 123 -1.61 -10.65 -2.74
N GLU A 124 -1.15 -11.91 -2.70
CA GLU A 124 -2.02 -13.09 -2.57
C GLU A 124 -2.86 -13.08 -1.30
N THR A 125 -2.30 -12.58 -0.21
CA THR A 125 -2.99 -12.47 1.08
C THR A 125 -3.99 -11.32 1.07
N VAL A 126 -3.53 -10.11 0.75
CA VAL A 126 -4.30 -8.88 0.97
C VAL A 126 -5.39 -8.64 -0.07
N CYS A 127 -5.28 -9.22 -1.27
CA CYS A 127 -6.33 -9.14 -2.27
C CYS A 127 -7.65 -9.77 -1.80
N GLN A 128 -7.59 -10.73 -0.87
CA GLN A 128 -8.76 -11.37 -0.29
C GLN A 128 -9.59 -10.43 0.59
N TYR A 129 -9.00 -9.33 1.07
CA TYR A 129 -9.72 -8.32 1.87
C TYR A 129 -10.64 -7.45 1.03
N VAL A 130 -10.39 -7.37 -0.28
CA VAL A 130 -11.17 -6.53 -1.20
C VAL A 130 -12.58 -7.12 -1.37
N LYS A 131 -13.60 -6.33 -1.12
CA LYS A 131 -14.99 -6.72 -1.39
C LYS A 131 -15.27 -6.77 -2.89
N VAL A 132 -16.32 -7.47 -3.29
CA VAL A 132 -16.79 -7.46 -4.69
C VAL A 132 -17.07 -6.02 -5.13
N GLY A 133 -16.47 -5.61 -6.24
CA GLY A 133 -16.55 -4.23 -6.75
C GLY A 133 -15.67 -3.22 -5.99
N GLY A 134 -14.84 -3.69 -5.04
CA GLY A 134 -13.83 -2.88 -4.36
C GLY A 134 -12.57 -2.67 -5.19
N THR A 135 -11.59 -1.95 -4.64
CA THR A 135 -10.36 -1.57 -5.33
C THR A 135 -9.14 -2.07 -4.56
N LEU A 136 -8.21 -2.72 -5.27
CA LEU A 136 -6.84 -2.96 -4.79
C LEU A 136 -5.91 -1.94 -5.45
N LEU A 137 -5.25 -1.12 -4.65
CA LEU A 137 -4.19 -0.24 -5.14
C LEU A 137 -2.84 -0.84 -4.76
N TYR A 138 -2.03 -1.18 -5.75
CA TYR A 138 -0.64 -1.59 -5.59
C TYR A 138 0.28 -0.42 -5.92
N SER A 139 1.25 -0.14 -5.06
CA SER A 139 2.26 0.90 -5.30
C SER A 139 3.62 0.51 -4.74
N THR A 140 4.67 1.02 -5.38
CA THR A 140 6.06 0.87 -4.97
C THR A 140 6.79 2.22 -5.10
N CYS A 141 7.96 2.33 -4.48
CA CYS A 141 8.86 3.48 -4.67
C CYS A 141 10.08 3.11 -5.54
N THR A 142 9.96 2.11 -6.39
CA THR A 142 11.01 1.66 -7.32
C THR A 142 10.63 1.91 -8.78
N MET A 143 11.63 1.95 -9.66
CA MET A 143 11.45 1.94 -11.12
C MET A 143 11.67 0.55 -11.72
N ASP A 144 11.91 -0.46 -10.89
CA ASP A 144 12.16 -1.82 -11.34
C ASP A 144 10.90 -2.44 -11.94
N LYS A 145 11.04 -2.96 -13.14
CA LYS A 145 9.97 -3.62 -13.86
C LYS A 145 9.49 -4.90 -13.18
N MET A 146 10.40 -5.67 -12.58
CA MET A 146 10.06 -6.91 -11.88
C MET A 146 9.15 -6.67 -10.69
N GLU A 147 9.37 -5.55 -9.98
CA GLU A 147 8.56 -5.13 -8.85
C GLU A 147 7.29 -4.37 -9.26
N ASN A 148 7.16 -3.92 -10.52
CA ASN A 148 6.02 -3.15 -11.03
C ASN A 148 5.21 -3.95 -12.05
N GLU A 149 5.48 -3.78 -13.35
CA GLU A 149 4.67 -4.34 -14.44
C GLU A 149 4.61 -5.86 -14.41
N ASP A 150 5.72 -6.52 -14.09
CA ASP A 150 5.79 -7.98 -14.08
C ASP A 150 4.98 -8.54 -12.89
N ASN A 151 4.99 -7.87 -11.73
CA ASN A 151 4.14 -8.22 -10.58
C ASN A 151 2.65 -8.03 -10.89
N VAL A 152 2.27 -6.92 -11.54
CA VAL A 152 0.89 -6.69 -11.95
C VAL A 152 0.42 -7.74 -12.96
N THR A 153 1.25 -8.04 -13.97
CA THR A 153 0.94 -9.07 -14.97
C THR A 153 0.78 -10.45 -14.33
N TRP A 154 1.70 -10.80 -13.42
CA TRP A 154 1.62 -12.03 -12.67
C TRP A 154 0.34 -12.09 -11.82
N PHE A 155 0.03 -11.01 -11.07
CA PHE A 155 -1.15 -10.93 -10.20
C PHE A 155 -2.45 -11.14 -10.99
N LEU A 156 -2.63 -10.43 -12.10
CA LEU A 156 -3.84 -10.54 -12.93
C LEU A 156 -4.01 -11.95 -13.53
N LYS A 157 -2.90 -12.64 -13.82
CA LYS A 157 -2.94 -14.03 -14.31
C LYS A 157 -3.38 -15.02 -13.21
N GLN A 158 -2.97 -14.79 -11.96
CA GLN A 158 -3.35 -15.63 -10.81
C GLN A 158 -4.76 -15.32 -10.30
N HIS A 159 -5.20 -14.08 -10.45
CA HIS A 159 -6.46 -13.56 -9.90
C HIS A 159 -7.36 -12.99 -11.00
N PRO A 160 -7.95 -13.83 -11.87
CA PRO A 160 -8.76 -13.40 -13.02
C PRO A 160 -10.05 -12.65 -12.65
N GLN A 161 -10.43 -12.65 -11.36
CA GLN A 161 -11.52 -11.85 -10.82
C GLN A 161 -11.18 -10.35 -10.68
N PHE A 162 -9.89 -9.97 -10.82
CA PHE A 162 -9.43 -8.58 -10.84
C PHE A 162 -9.18 -8.13 -12.28
N GLU A 163 -9.48 -6.86 -12.55
CA GLU A 163 -9.15 -6.18 -13.81
C GLU A 163 -8.25 -4.98 -13.56
N LEU A 164 -7.37 -4.68 -14.51
CA LEU A 164 -6.51 -3.50 -14.44
C LEU A 164 -7.27 -2.26 -14.88
N VAL A 165 -7.66 -1.42 -13.91
CA VAL A 165 -8.35 -0.16 -14.19
C VAL A 165 -7.38 0.93 -14.65
N LYS A 166 -6.21 1.01 -14.00
CA LYS A 166 -5.20 2.04 -14.30
C LYS A 166 -3.81 1.57 -13.86
N MET A 167 -2.82 1.88 -14.66
CA MET A 167 -1.40 1.77 -14.32
C MET A 167 -0.71 3.09 -14.67
N GLN A 168 0.11 3.60 -13.77
CA GLN A 168 0.82 4.87 -13.98
C GLN A 168 2.17 4.83 -13.30
N GLN A 169 3.22 5.13 -14.07
CA GLN A 169 4.54 5.40 -13.54
C GLN A 169 4.74 6.91 -13.43
N ILE A 170 5.29 7.36 -12.30
CA ILE A 170 5.46 8.78 -12.01
C ILE A 170 6.95 9.06 -11.79
N PHE A 171 7.49 9.94 -12.60
CA PHE A 171 8.88 10.38 -12.50
C PHE A 171 8.99 11.65 -11.65
N PRO A 172 10.10 11.80 -10.85
CA PRO A 172 10.28 12.98 -9.98
C PRO A 172 10.26 14.33 -10.71
N GLN A 173 10.47 14.35 -12.02
CA GLN A 173 10.49 15.56 -12.86
C GLN A 173 9.07 16.06 -13.20
N GLU A 174 8.05 15.23 -13.07
CA GLU A 174 6.67 15.58 -13.38
C GLU A 174 5.92 16.25 -12.23
N THR A 175 6.57 16.36 -11.06
CA THR A 175 5.95 16.91 -9.84
C THR A 175 6.25 18.38 -9.56
N TYR A 176 6.98 19.05 -10.47
CA TYR A 176 7.27 20.49 -10.42
C TYR A 176 6.55 21.23 -11.54
N GLY A 177 5.26 21.29 -11.43
CA GLY A 177 4.37 22.15 -12.22
C GLY A 177 3.45 22.91 -11.31
#